data_39c564941e3e386276e30b35a3fdd1c9
#
_entry.id   39c564941e3e386276e30b35a3fdd1c9
#
_cell.length_a   1.000
_cell.length_b   1.000
_cell.length_c   1.000
_cell.angle_alpha   90.00
_cell.angle_beta   90.00
_cell.angle_gamma   90.00
#
_symmetry.space_group_name_H-M   'P 1'
#
loop_
_entity.id
_entity.type
_entity.pdbx_description
1 polymer ?
#
loop_
_entity_poly.entity_id
_entity_poly.type
_entity_poly.pdbx_seq_one_letter_code
_entity_poly.pdbx_strand_id
1 'polypeptide(L)'
;MARRGENIYKRKDGRYEGRYIKYYDISGTAVYGYVYSRSYSELKDLLAKYKTEKPKRQCNNTLLAEWIKRWIDSQPGLKPTTKQVYKSHINNYINPNLGKIPLKKLNGDILQGFVNNLNLSASTVKNIFSILKSALSSAEDNGLIFNIWNKVKVPKKDISIIKVLTVNEQKMLESVLLSPFDIGIWICLYTGLRIGEVCALKWTDINFETSALTVNGTQARTENGVEIISPKSKSSKREIPMPAILINKLKEISHECEYVLSKNNRAVDVRTYRRHFKKLLQKANLPDIKYHALRHTFSTRALEVGMDYKTLSEILGHSSVGITLDLYAHSLNEHKRTEMNKLSCIFNK
;
A
#
# COMPACT_ATOMS: atom_id res chain seq x y z
N MET A 1 -6.94 -54.97 1.83
CA MET A 1 -8.26 -54.45 2.22
C MET A 1 -8.09 -53.56 3.44
N ALA A 2 -8.61 -52.35 3.44
CA ALA A 2 -8.58 -51.47 4.60
C ALA A 2 -9.47 -52.07 5.70
N ARG A 3 -8.95 -52.21 6.92
CA ARG A 3 -9.77 -52.62 8.08
C ARG A 3 -10.84 -51.56 8.36
N ARG A 4 -12.10 -51.99 8.47
CA ARG A 4 -13.22 -51.05 8.82
C ARG A 4 -12.86 -50.32 10.12
N GLY A 5 -12.79 -48.97 10.07
CA GLY A 5 -12.60 -48.10 11.22
C GLY A 5 -11.30 -47.30 11.31
N GLU A 6 -10.26 -47.59 10.51
CA GLU A 6 -8.95 -46.92 10.63
C GLU A 6 -8.81 -45.65 9.80
N ASN A 7 -9.68 -45.39 8.83
CA ASN A 7 -9.65 -44.24 7.92
C ASN A 7 -8.30 -44.08 7.16
N ILE A 8 -7.64 -45.22 6.85
CA ILE A 8 -6.38 -45.27 6.10
C ILE A 8 -6.62 -46.01 4.77
N TYR A 9 -6.19 -45.44 3.67
CA TYR A 9 -6.35 -45.95 2.31
C TYR A 9 -5.01 -46.02 1.62
N LYS A 10 -4.73 -47.12 0.87
CA LYS A 10 -3.54 -47.17 -0.01
C LYS A 10 -3.88 -46.62 -1.38
N ARG A 11 -3.17 -45.61 -1.81
CA ARG A 11 -3.34 -44.96 -3.11
C ARG A 11 -2.66 -45.76 -4.22
N LYS A 12 -3.06 -45.49 -5.47
CA LYS A 12 -2.45 -46.11 -6.65
C LYS A 12 -0.97 -45.75 -6.83
N ASP A 13 -0.54 -44.61 -6.27
CA ASP A 13 0.85 -44.13 -6.29
C ASP A 13 1.74 -44.76 -5.20
N GLY A 14 1.24 -45.77 -4.48
CA GLY A 14 1.97 -46.52 -3.46
C GLY A 14 1.98 -45.86 -2.07
N ARG A 15 1.52 -44.62 -1.91
CA ARG A 15 1.42 -43.94 -0.62
C ARG A 15 0.15 -44.38 0.12
N TYR A 16 0.20 -44.27 1.44
CA TYR A 16 -0.96 -44.36 2.30
C TYR A 16 -1.53 -42.97 2.55
N GLU A 17 -2.86 -42.86 2.49
CA GLU A 17 -3.62 -41.64 2.80
C GLU A 17 -4.43 -41.89 4.05
N GLY A 18 -4.29 -41.05 5.06
CA GLY A 18 -5.07 -41.08 6.29
C GLY A 18 -6.02 -39.88 6.35
N ARG A 19 -7.28 -40.20 6.66
CA ARG A 19 -8.32 -39.17 6.81
C ARG A 19 -8.66 -39.00 8.28
N TYR A 20 -8.63 -37.77 8.75
CA TYR A 20 -9.04 -37.39 10.10
C TYR A 20 -10.06 -36.27 10.07
N ILE A 21 -10.89 -36.14 11.11
CA ILE A 21 -11.81 -35.02 11.26
C ILE A 21 -10.98 -33.83 11.72
N LYS A 22 -10.83 -32.83 10.83
CA LYS A 22 -10.12 -31.59 11.15
C LYS A 22 -10.95 -30.74 12.11
N TYR A 23 -12.26 -30.65 11.84
CA TYR A 23 -13.26 -29.97 12.68
C TYR A 23 -14.67 -30.32 12.19
N TYR A 24 -15.66 -29.87 12.96
CA TYR A 24 -17.07 -29.88 12.53
C TYR A 24 -17.45 -28.45 12.12
N ASP A 25 -18.10 -28.29 10.97
CA ASP A 25 -18.63 -27.00 10.53
C ASP A 25 -19.79 -26.52 11.43
N ILE A 26 -20.33 -25.33 11.12
CA ILE A 26 -21.43 -24.72 11.89
C ILE A 26 -22.69 -25.57 11.83
N SER A 27 -22.90 -26.33 10.77
CA SER A 27 -24.04 -27.27 10.59
C SER A 27 -23.84 -28.60 11.30
N GLY A 28 -22.67 -28.81 11.93
CA GLY A 28 -22.31 -30.07 12.56
C GLY A 28 -21.72 -31.11 11.60
N THR A 29 -21.49 -30.76 10.35
CA THR A 29 -20.90 -31.64 9.31
C THR A 29 -19.39 -31.73 9.51
N ALA A 30 -18.86 -32.98 9.49
CA ALA A 30 -17.42 -33.20 9.64
C ALA A 30 -16.62 -32.71 8.42
N VAL A 31 -15.66 -31.83 8.66
CA VAL A 31 -14.67 -31.43 7.66
C VAL A 31 -13.38 -32.21 7.87
N TYR A 32 -12.91 -32.85 6.80
CA TYR A 32 -11.81 -33.79 6.88
C TYR A 32 -10.48 -33.15 6.45
N GLY A 33 -9.41 -33.49 7.19
CA GLY A 33 -8.03 -33.28 6.79
C GLY A 33 -7.43 -34.60 6.30
N TYR A 34 -6.37 -34.50 5.49
CA TYR A 34 -5.68 -35.66 4.92
C TYR A 34 -4.20 -35.58 5.24
N VAL A 35 -3.61 -36.71 5.61
CA VAL A 35 -2.17 -36.88 5.81
C VAL A 35 -1.68 -38.05 4.95
N TYR A 36 -0.43 -37.98 4.55
CA TYR A 36 0.15 -38.95 3.61
C TYR A 36 1.47 -39.46 4.15
N SER A 37 1.72 -40.76 4.04
CA SER A 37 3.04 -41.37 4.27
C SER A 37 3.27 -42.54 3.32
N ARG A 38 4.53 -42.91 3.12
CA ARG A 38 4.91 -44.17 2.44
C ARG A 38 4.85 -45.36 3.36
N SER A 39 4.90 -45.15 4.69
CA SER A 39 4.81 -46.17 5.75
C SER A 39 3.44 -46.13 6.37
N TYR A 40 2.82 -47.31 6.49
CA TYR A 40 1.54 -47.49 7.19
C TYR A 40 1.66 -47.17 8.68
N SER A 41 2.76 -47.60 9.32
CA SER A 41 3.00 -47.34 10.76
C SER A 41 3.14 -45.85 11.04
N GLU A 42 3.98 -45.16 10.29
CA GLU A 42 4.14 -43.70 10.42
C GLU A 42 2.81 -42.95 10.23
N LEU A 43 2.01 -43.36 9.24
CA LEU A 43 0.72 -42.73 9.01
C LEU A 43 -0.25 -42.96 10.19
N LYS A 44 -0.21 -44.12 10.82
CA LYS A 44 -1.02 -44.44 11.97
C LYS A 44 -0.66 -43.59 13.18
N ASP A 45 0.65 -43.36 13.39
CA ASP A 45 1.16 -42.50 14.46
C ASP A 45 0.83 -41.04 14.22
N LEU A 46 0.97 -40.56 12.99
CA LEU A 46 0.55 -39.25 12.55
C LEU A 46 -0.96 -39.02 12.76
N LEU A 47 -1.79 -39.98 12.37
CA LEU A 47 -3.24 -39.92 12.60
C LEU A 47 -3.60 -39.92 14.07
N ALA A 48 -2.89 -40.69 14.90
CA ALA A 48 -3.09 -40.67 16.35
C ALA A 48 -2.79 -39.27 16.93
N LYS A 49 -1.69 -38.62 16.51
CA LYS A 49 -1.38 -37.24 16.87
C LYS A 49 -2.51 -36.29 16.49
N TYR A 50 -2.96 -36.31 15.25
CA TYR A 50 -4.03 -35.41 14.77
C TYR A 50 -5.40 -35.71 15.41
N LYS A 51 -5.63 -36.92 15.88
CA LYS A 51 -6.85 -37.28 16.65
C LYS A 51 -6.79 -36.79 18.10
N THR A 52 -5.60 -36.75 18.71
CA THR A 52 -5.40 -36.23 20.08
C THR A 52 -5.32 -34.71 20.13
N GLU A 53 -4.81 -34.07 19.08
CA GLU A 53 -4.76 -32.60 18.90
C GLU A 53 -6.12 -32.04 18.46
N LYS A 54 -7.24 -32.57 18.96
CA LYS A 54 -8.53 -31.90 18.69
C LYS A 54 -8.41 -30.45 19.16
N PRO A 55 -8.57 -29.47 18.28
CA PRO A 55 -8.73 -28.10 18.74
C PRO A 55 -9.91 -28.11 19.69
N LYS A 56 -9.64 -27.92 20.98
CA LYS A 56 -10.70 -27.72 21.97
C LYS A 56 -11.54 -26.58 21.42
N ARG A 57 -12.80 -26.81 21.06
CA ARG A 57 -13.78 -25.77 20.80
C ARG A 57 -13.77 -24.89 22.05
N GLN A 58 -12.94 -23.89 22.09
CA GLN A 58 -13.14 -22.81 23.02
C GLN A 58 -14.37 -22.06 22.50
N CYS A 59 -15.52 -22.43 23.03
CA CYS A 59 -16.77 -21.70 22.84
C CYS A 59 -16.68 -20.36 23.57
N ASN A 60 -15.68 -19.57 23.26
CA ASN A 60 -15.54 -18.25 23.79
C ASN A 60 -16.52 -17.33 23.06
N ASN A 61 -17.44 -16.74 23.82
CA ASN A 61 -18.33 -15.67 23.35
C ASN A 61 -17.54 -14.37 23.04
N THR A 62 -16.27 -14.49 22.70
CA THR A 62 -15.39 -13.35 22.39
C THR A 62 -16.02 -12.52 21.28
N LEU A 63 -16.26 -11.26 21.55
CA LEU A 63 -16.79 -10.31 20.58
C LEU A 63 -15.71 -9.97 19.55
N LEU A 64 -16.13 -9.68 18.31
CA LEU A 64 -15.19 -9.28 17.25
C LEU A 64 -14.36 -8.07 17.66
N ALA A 65 -14.96 -7.07 18.32
CA ALA A 65 -14.24 -5.87 18.78
C ALA A 65 -13.12 -6.19 19.78
N GLU A 66 -13.38 -7.11 20.71
CA GLU A 66 -12.37 -7.57 21.69
C GLU A 66 -11.23 -8.32 21.02
N TRP A 67 -11.56 -9.18 20.05
CA TRP A 67 -10.57 -9.90 19.27
C TRP A 67 -9.68 -8.94 18.45
N ILE A 68 -10.29 -8.03 17.69
CA ILE A 68 -9.56 -7.06 16.87
C ILE A 68 -8.61 -6.20 17.72
N LYS A 69 -9.04 -5.79 18.92
CA LYS A 69 -8.20 -5.05 19.86
C LYS A 69 -6.96 -5.89 20.25
N ARG A 70 -7.15 -7.14 20.67
CA ARG A 70 -6.03 -8.05 20.99
C ARG A 70 -5.12 -8.26 19.78
N TRP A 71 -5.71 -8.49 18.62
CA TRP A 71 -4.97 -8.72 17.38
C TRP A 71 -4.10 -7.52 16.98
N ILE A 72 -4.62 -6.30 17.00
CA ILE A 72 -3.84 -5.11 16.62
C ILE A 72 -2.73 -4.80 17.62
N ASP A 73 -2.95 -5.11 18.90
CA ASP A 73 -1.95 -4.91 19.95
C ASP A 73 -0.84 -5.97 19.90
N SER A 74 -1.15 -7.19 19.41
CA SER A 74 -0.20 -8.28 19.24
C SER A 74 0.62 -8.21 17.95
N GLN A 75 0.41 -7.21 17.06
CA GLN A 75 1.13 -7.11 15.78
C GLN A 75 2.52 -6.46 15.99
N PRO A 76 3.63 -7.24 16.11
CA PRO A 76 4.96 -6.68 16.20
C PRO A 76 5.34 -6.10 14.84
N GLY A 77 5.87 -4.89 14.82
CA GLY A 77 6.42 -4.27 13.60
C GLY A 77 5.41 -3.54 12.70
N LEU A 78 4.15 -3.41 13.10
CA LEU A 78 3.24 -2.49 12.43
C LEU A 78 3.73 -1.05 12.58
N LYS A 79 4.04 -0.41 11.43
CA LYS A 79 4.48 1.00 11.45
C LYS A 79 3.40 1.90 12.07
N PRO A 80 3.78 2.93 12.84
CA PRO A 80 2.83 3.81 13.52
C PRO A 80 1.74 4.38 12.59
N THR A 81 2.13 4.78 11.37
CA THR A 81 1.19 5.27 10.34
C THR A 81 0.19 4.21 9.89
N THR A 82 0.62 2.95 9.74
CA THR A 82 -0.26 1.85 9.36
C THR A 82 -1.21 1.51 10.50
N LYS A 83 -0.70 1.47 11.74
CA LYS A 83 -1.51 1.23 12.94
C LYS A 83 -2.60 2.28 13.09
N GLN A 84 -2.30 3.55 12.82
CA GLN A 84 -3.28 4.65 12.86
C GLN A 84 -4.38 4.46 11.79
N VAL A 85 -4.02 4.09 10.56
CA VAL A 85 -5.00 3.79 9.50
C VAL A 85 -5.88 2.61 9.90
N TYR A 86 -5.30 1.55 10.44
CA TYR A 86 -6.05 0.38 10.92
C TYR A 86 -7.03 0.77 12.01
N LYS A 87 -6.57 1.48 13.05
CA LYS A 87 -7.42 1.97 14.14
C LYS A 87 -8.56 2.83 13.61
N SER A 88 -8.28 3.73 12.65
CA SER A 88 -9.31 4.56 12.04
C SER A 88 -10.37 3.73 11.32
N HIS A 89 -9.98 2.74 10.50
CA HIS A 89 -10.94 1.89 9.80
C HIS A 89 -11.71 0.97 10.75
N ILE A 90 -11.06 0.45 11.78
CA ILE A 90 -11.68 -0.39 12.81
C ILE A 90 -12.75 0.40 13.56
N ASN A 91 -12.40 1.59 14.04
CA ASN A 91 -13.29 2.39 14.89
C ASN A 91 -14.46 3.01 14.13
N ASN A 92 -14.21 3.43 12.87
CA ASN A 92 -15.24 4.13 12.09
C ASN A 92 -16.16 3.18 11.31
N TYR A 93 -15.70 1.97 10.98
CA TYR A 93 -16.47 1.09 10.09
C TYR A 93 -16.67 -0.32 10.64
N ILE A 94 -15.62 -0.99 11.16
CA ILE A 94 -15.73 -2.40 11.54
C ILE A 94 -16.47 -2.53 12.87
N ASN A 95 -16.02 -1.85 13.92
CA ASN A 95 -16.60 -1.96 15.25
C ASN A 95 -18.07 -1.51 15.34
N PRO A 96 -18.49 -0.40 14.69
CA PRO A 96 -19.90 0.00 14.73
C PRO A 96 -20.85 -1.02 14.13
N ASN A 97 -20.40 -1.74 13.06
CA ASN A 97 -21.26 -2.65 12.32
C ASN A 97 -21.16 -4.11 12.79
N LEU A 98 -19.95 -4.55 13.16
CA LEU A 98 -19.66 -5.97 13.44
C LEU A 98 -19.14 -6.23 14.87
N GLY A 99 -18.65 -5.19 15.55
CA GLY A 99 -17.91 -5.34 16.80
C GLY A 99 -18.65 -6.07 17.93
N LYS A 100 -19.97 -5.93 18.00
CA LYS A 100 -20.83 -6.59 18.98
C LYS A 100 -21.18 -8.05 18.66
N ILE A 101 -20.79 -8.53 17.49
CA ILE A 101 -21.10 -9.90 17.06
C ILE A 101 -20.05 -10.84 17.62
N PRO A 102 -20.43 -11.90 18.34
CA PRO A 102 -19.50 -12.95 18.77
C PRO A 102 -18.85 -13.61 17.56
N LEU A 103 -17.55 -13.91 17.64
CA LEU A 103 -16.78 -14.55 16.54
C LEU A 103 -17.48 -15.79 16.00
N LYS A 104 -18.04 -16.62 16.87
CA LYS A 104 -18.75 -17.86 16.49
C LYS A 104 -20.02 -17.65 15.66
N LYS A 105 -20.62 -16.46 15.71
CA LYS A 105 -21.84 -16.12 14.97
C LYS A 105 -21.54 -15.44 13.63
N LEU A 106 -20.28 -15.07 13.38
CA LEU A 106 -19.88 -14.52 12.10
C LEU A 106 -19.97 -15.59 11.01
N ASN A 107 -20.51 -15.22 9.86
CA ASN A 107 -20.59 -16.05 8.67
C ASN A 107 -20.39 -15.20 7.40
N GLY A 108 -20.31 -15.86 6.24
CA GLY A 108 -20.11 -15.20 4.95
C GLY A 108 -21.17 -14.17 4.61
N ASP A 109 -22.43 -14.44 4.95
CA ASP A 109 -23.58 -13.56 4.63
C ASP A 109 -23.52 -12.27 5.44
N ILE A 110 -23.17 -12.34 6.73
CA ILE A 110 -22.97 -11.17 7.60
C ILE A 110 -21.83 -10.31 7.04
N LEU A 111 -20.70 -10.94 6.63
CA LEU A 111 -19.57 -10.23 6.05
C LEU A 111 -19.91 -9.62 4.69
N GLN A 112 -20.67 -10.31 3.85
CA GLN A 112 -21.13 -9.78 2.57
C GLN A 112 -22.10 -8.61 2.78
N GLY A 113 -23.05 -8.73 3.71
CA GLY A 113 -23.95 -7.65 4.08
C GLY A 113 -23.20 -6.40 4.58
N PHE A 114 -22.17 -6.61 5.41
CA PHE A 114 -21.28 -5.52 5.83
C PHE A 114 -20.61 -4.82 4.63
N VAL A 115 -20.02 -5.57 3.71
CA VAL A 115 -19.35 -5.01 2.51
C VAL A 115 -20.34 -4.24 1.64
N ASN A 116 -21.55 -4.77 1.43
CA ASN A 116 -22.57 -4.16 0.60
C ASN A 116 -23.11 -2.84 1.18
N ASN A 117 -23.15 -2.73 2.52
CA ASN A 117 -23.65 -1.54 3.22
C ASN A 117 -22.60 -0.43 3.36
N LEU A 118 -21.35 -0.66 2.94
CA LEU A 118 -20.31 0.37 2.95
C LEU A 118 -20.47 1.30 1.74
N ASN A 119 -21.11 2.45 1.94
CA ASN A 119 -21.23 3.51 0.92
C ASN A 119 -19.93 4.29 0.73
N LEU A 120 -18.88 3.59 0.27
CA LEU A 120 -17.53 4.13 0.12
C LEU A 120 -16.93 3.73 -1.24
N SER A 121 -15.82 4.36 -1.62
CA SER A 121 -15.11 3.95 -2.84
C SER A 121 -14.65 2.50 -2.75
N ALA A 122 -14.65 1.79 -3.88
CA ALA A 122 -14.22 0.39 -3.97
C ALA A 122 -12.84 0.15 -3.34
N SER A 123 -11.91 1.11 -3.51
CA SER A 123 -10.57 1.05 -2.89
C SER A 123 -10.63 1.10 -1.36
N THR A 124 -11.50 1.95 -0.80
CA THR A 124 -11.67 2.07 0.66
C THR A 124 -12.32 0.81 1.24
N VAL A 125 -13.38 0.31 0.58
CA VAL A 125 -14.04 -0.95 0.96
C VAL A 125 -13.04 -2.11 0.97
N LYS A 126 -12.22 -2.23 -0.09
CA LYS A 126 -11.18 -3.25 -0.18
C LYS A 126 -10.17 -3.16 0.97
N ASN A 127 -9.75 -1.93 1.34
CA ASN A 127 -8.81 -1.72 2.45
C ASN A 127 -9.43 -2.12 3.79
N ILE A 128 -10.67 -1.69 4.07
CA ILE A 128 -11.39 -2.05 5.29
C ILE A 128 -11.55 -3.57 5.39
N PHE A 129 -12.00 -4.21 4.30
CA PHE A 129 -12.17 -5.65 4.27
C PHE A 129 -10.86 -6.41 4.40
N SER A 130 -9.76 -5.91 3.84
CA SER A 130 -8.43 -6.50 3.99
C SER A 130 -7.97 -6.52 5.45
N ILE A 131 -8.24 -5.45 6.21
CA ILE A 131 -7.93 -5.38 7.65
C ILE A 131 -8.77 -6.41 8.42
N LEU A 132 -10.08 -6.43 8.17
CA LEU A 132 -10.98 -7.40 8.77
C LEU A 132 -10.57 -8.85 8.46
N LYS A 133 -10.26 -9.13 7.20
CA LYS A 133 -9.77 -10.44 6.75
C LYS A 133 -8.50 -10.85 7.50
N SER A 134 -7.54 -9.95 7.67
CA SER A 134 -6.30 -10.23 8.41
C SER A 134 -6.57 -10.58 9.88
N ALA A 135 -7.49 -9.85 10.53
CA ALA A 135 -7.88 -10.12 11.90
C ALA A 135 -8.63 -11.46 12.04
N LEU A 136 -9.51 -11.78 11.07
CA LEU A 136 -10.24 -13.04 11.04
C LEU A 136 -9.32 -14.23 10.72
N SER A 137 -8.35 -14.07 9.81
CA SER A 137 -7.34 -15.09 9.54
C SER A 137 -6.54 -15.43 10.80
N SER A 138 -6.15 -14.41 11.56
CA SER A 138 -5.49 -14.64 12.85
C SER A 138 -6.40 -15.35 13.86
N ALA A 139 -7.72 -15.11 13.83
CA ALA A 139 -8.67 -15.84 14.65
C ALA A 139 -8.81 -17.32 14.22
N GLU A 140 -8.73 -17.59 12.90
CA GLU A 140 -8.70 -18.96 12.37
C GLU A 140 -7.43 -19.69 12.81
N ASP A 141 -6.26 -19.04 12.69
CA ASP A 141 -4.97 -19.60 13.12
C ASP A 141 -4.98 -19.97 14.61
N ASN A 142 -5.73 -19.22 15.42
CA ASN A 142 -5.94 -19.51 16.84
C ASN A 142 -7.10 -20.49 17.12
N GLY A 143 -7.72 -21.06 16.09
CA GLY A 143 -8.78 -22.05 16.23
C GLY A 143 -10.12 -21.52 16.75
N LEU A 144 -10.34 -20.19 16.71
CA LEU A 144 -11.56 -19.54 17.23
C LEU A 144 -12.71 -19.54 16.23
N ILE A 145 -12.41 -19.51 14.93
CA ILE A 145 -13.36 -19.50 13.81
C ILE A 145 -12.82 -20.31 12.64
N PHE A 146 -13.67 -20.53 11.65
CA PHE A 146 -13.29 -21.10 10.35
C PHE A 146 -13.22 -20.03 9.28
N ASN A 147 -12.66 -20.40 8.12
CA ASN A 147 -12.59 -19.49 6.98
C ASN A 147 -13.99 -19.18 6.43
N ILE A 148 -14.47 -17.99 6.74
CA ILE A 148 -15.80 -17.51 6.36
C ILE A 148 -15.76 -16.39 5.33
N TRP A 149 -14.56 -15.87 4.99
CA TRP A 149 -14.38 -14.69 4.14
C TRP A 149 -14.02 -15.00 2.68
N ASN A 150 -13.65 -16.23 2.34
CA ASN A 150 -13.21 -16.58 0.97
C ASN A 150 -14.29 -16.40 -0.09
N LYS A 151 -15.57 -16.49 0.29
CA LYS A 151 -16.70 -16.30 -0.62
C LYS A 151 -17.19 -14.86 -0.70
N VAL A 152 -16.67 -13.96 0.15
CA VAL A 152 -17.08 -12.55 0.18
C VAL A 152 -16.54 -11.83 -1.05
N LYS A 153 -17.43 -11.22 -1.81
CA LYS A 153 -17.14 -10.44 -3.00
C LYS A 153 -16.93 -8.98 -2.59
N VAL A 154 -15.75 -8.44 -2.87
CA VAL A 154 -15.44 -7.01 -2.71
C VAL A 154 -15.55 -6.30 -4.06
N PRO A 155 -16.03 -5.04 -4.10
CA PRO A 155 -16.14 -4.31 -5.35
C PRO A 155 -14.78 -4.18 -6.04
N LYS A 156 -14.79 -4.32 -7.38
CA LYS A 156 -13.59 -4.10 -8.19
C LYS A 156 -13.24 -2.61 -8.18
N LYS A 157 -11.94 -2.33 -8.09
CA LYS A 157 -11.46 -0.96 -8.21
C LYS A 157 -11.55 -0.53 -9.68
N ASP A 158 -12.22 0.57 -9.93
CA ASP A 158 -12.17 1.20 -11.25
C ASP A 158 -10.76 1.69 -11.55
N ILE A 159 -10.34 1.56 -12.81
CA ILE A 159 -9.07 2.08 -13.29
C ILE A 159 -9.19 3.60 -13.27
N SER A 160 -8.58 4.24 -12.28
CA SER A 160 -8.53 5.70 -12.23
C SER A 160 -7.48 6.21 -13.23
N ILE A 161 -7.91 7.05 -14.16
CA ILE A 161 -7.00 7.77 -15.04
C ILE A 161 -6.10 8.66 -14.19
N ILE A 162 -4.79 8.48 -14.34
CA ILE A 162 -3.79 9.32 -13.68
C ILE A 162 -3.81 10.67 -14.37
N LYS A 163 -4.20 11.71 -13.63
CA LYS A 163 -4.14 13.08 -14.13
C LYS A 163 -2.69 13.57 -14.12
N VAL A 164 -2.23 14.03 -15.26
CA VAL A 164 -0.92 14.64 -15.51
C VAL A 164 -1.14 16.01 -16.09
N LEU A 165 -0.35 16.99 -15.70
CA LEU A 165 -0.40 18.32 -16.34
C LEU A 165 0.17 18.24 -17.76
N THR A 166 -0.52 18.83 -18.71
CA THR A 166 0.06 19.12 -20.03
C THR A 166 1.20 20.10 -19.90
N VAL A 167 2.03 20.24 -20.93
CA VAL A 167 3.14 21.22 -20.93
C VAL A 167 2.63 22.64 -20.70
N ASN A 168 1.50 23.00 -21.31
CA ASN A 168 0.90 24.33 -21.15
C ASN A 168 0.36 24.56 -19.74
N GLU A 169 -0.36 23.56 -19.16
CA GLU A 169 -0.84 23.63 -17.78
C GLU A 169 0.31 23.71 -16.77
N GLN A 170 1.42 23.00 -17.00
CA GLN A 170 2.62 23.12 -16.18
C GLN A 170 3.18 24.54 -16.24
N LYS A 171 3.33 25.14 -17.42
CA LYS A 171 3.78 26.55 -17.60
C LYS A 171 2.84 27.53 -16.92
N MET A 172 1.52 27.31 -17.02
CA MET A 172 0.52 28.13 -16.31
C MET A 172 0.67 28.03 -14.79
N LEU A 173 0.92 26.83 -14.26
CA LEU A 173 1.21 26.66 -12.84
C LEU A 173 2.51 27.39 -12.45
N GLU A 174 3.59 27.16 -13.18
CA GLU A 174 4.90 27.77 -12.93
C GLU A 174 4.85 29.29 -12.93
N SER A 175 4.04 29.91 -13.79
CA SER A 175 3.91 31.38 -13.89
C SER A 175 3.29 32.03 -12.63
N VAL A 176 2.58 31.31 -11.82
CA VAL A 176 1.98 31.80 -10.56
C VAL A 176 2.81 31.46 -9.31
N LEU A 177 3.91 30.71 -9.44
CA LEU A 177 4.81 30.35 -8.36
C LEU A 177 5.81 31.48 -8.09
N LEU A 178 5.39 32.48 -7.31
CA LEU A 178 6.15 33.72 -7.08
C LEU A 178 6.71 33.83 -5.66
N SER A 179 6.19 33.04 -4.72
CA SER A 179 6.59 33.06 -3.32
C SER A 179 7.70 32.03 -3.04
N PRO A 180 8.66 32.32 -2.13
CA PRO A 180 9.61 31.33 -1.62
C PRO A 180 8.91 30.07 -1.08
N PHE A 181 7.68 30.20 -0.57
CA PHE A 181 6.88 29.07 -0.09
C PHE A 181 6.42 28.12 -1.22
N ASP A 182 6.45 28.57 -2.48
CA ASP A 182 6.05 27.78 -3.65
C ASP A 182 7.14 26.79 -4.09
N ILE A 183 8.36 26.90 -3.54
CA ILE A 183 9.52 26.08 -3.92
C ILE A 183 9.27 24.58 -3.87
N GLY A 184 8.44 24.11 -2.96
CA GLY A 184 8.11 22.69 -2.87
C GLY A 184 7.34 22.15 -4.07
N ILE A 185 6.68 23.01 -4.86
CA ILE A 185 6.04 22.63 -6.12
C ILE A 185 7.10 22.47 -7.19
N TRP A 186 8.07 23.43 -7.29
CA TRP A 186 9.23 23.30 -8.14
C TRP A 186 10.03 22.03 -7.87
N ILE A 187 10.33 21.77 -6.57
CA ILE A 187 11.02 20.53 -6.16
C ILE A 187 10.26 19.30 -6.66
N CYS A 188 8.94 19.23 -6.46
CA CYS A 188 8.15 18.07 -6.89
C CYS A 188 8.11 17.91 -8.41
N LEU A 189 7.94 19.00 -9.16
CA LEU A 189 7.89 19.01 -10.64
C LEU A 189 9.24 18.60 -11.28
N TYR A 190 10.35 18.87 -10.63
CA TYR A 190 11.69 18.65 -11.21
C TYR A 190 12.48 17.51 -10.58
N THR A 191 11.96 16.87 -9.53
CA THR A 191 12.60 15.71 -8.86
C THR A 191 11.66 14.54 -8.61
N GLY A 192 10.37 14.77 -8.75
CA GLY A 192 9.36 13.76 -8.48
C GLY A 192 9.21 13.37 -7.00
N LEU A 193 9.71 14.15 -6.03
CA LEU A 193 9.57 13.87 -4.62
C LEU A 193 8.10 13.74 -4.19
N ARG A 194 7.84 12.85 -3.21
CA ARG A 194 6.52 12.78 -2.57
C ARG A 194 6.31 14.00 -1.67
N ILE A 195 5.08 14.47 -1.52
CA ILE A 195 4.79 15.66 -0.68
C ILE A 195 5.34 15.53 0.74
N GLY A 196 5.32 14.34 1.33
CA GLY A 196 5.89 14.13 2.67
C GLY A 196 7.41 14.23 2.68
N GLU A 197 8.09 13.87 1.59
CA GLU A 197 9.54 14.02 1.42
C GLU A 197 9.88 15.51 1.23
N VAL A 198 9.10 16.24 0.41
CA VAL A 198 9.26 17.68 0.20
C VAL A 198 9.08 18.46 1.52
N CYS A 199 8.04 18.14 2.32
CA CYS A 199 7.80 18.81 3.60
C CYS A 199 8.82 18.43 4.70
N ALA A 200 9.60 17.36 4.51
CA ALA A 200 10.63 16.94 5.42
C ALA A 200 12.05 17.37 5.02
N LEU A 201 12.20 17.96 3.82
CA LEU A 201 13.49 18.31 3.23
C LEU A 201 14.15 19.44 4.02
N LYS A 202 15.40 19.23 4.41
CA LYS A 202 16.26 20.22 5.07
C LYS A 202 17.23 20.85 4.09
N TRP A 203 17.73 22.03 4.41
CA TRP A 203 18.79 22.65 3.61
C TRP A 203 20.09 21.82 3.64
N THR A 204 20.35 21.10 4.74
CA THR A 204 21.49 20.17 4.85
C THR A 204 21.38 18.95 3.94
N ASP A 205 20.18 18.66 3.41
CA ASP A 205 19.96 17.58 2.44
C ASP A 205 20.27 18.02 1.00
N ILE A 206 20.58 19.32 0.76
CA ILE A 206 20.86 19.90 -0.54
C ILE A 206 22.35 20.22 -0.66
N ASN A 207 22.98 19.58 -1.61
CA ASN A 207 24.38 19.88 -1.97
C ASN A 207 24.41 20.71 -3.25
N PHE A 208 24.75 21.99 -3.13
CA PHE A 208 24.84 22.92 -4.27
C PHE A 208 26.10 22.71 -5.12
N GLU A 209 27.17 22.10 -4.56
CA GLU A 209 28.41 21.80 -5.29
C GLU A 209 28.20 20.65 -6.26
N THR A 210 27.59 19.54 -5.76
CA THR A 210 27.30 18.38 -6.61
C THR A 210 25.96 18.50 -7.33
N SER A 211 25.22 19.59 -7.10
CA SER A 211 23.90 19.80 -7.67
C SER A 211 22.93 18.65 -7.41
N ALA A 212 22.94 18.12 -6.19
CA ALA A 212 22.13 16.97 -5.79
C ALA A 212 21.37 17.21 -4.49
N LEU A 213 20.23 16.55 -4.33
CA LEU A 213 19.50 16.50 -3.07
C LEU A 213 19.38 15.04 -2.58
N THR A 214 19.41 14.87 -1.29
CA THR A 214 19.30 13.55 -0.61
C THR A 214 17.95 13.44 0.09
N VAL A 215 17.23 12.35 -0.12
CA VAL A 215 15.97 12.07 0.57
C VAL A 215 16.28 11.29 1.85
N ASN A 216 16.28 11.98 3.00
CA ASN A 216 16.58 11.39 4.30
C ASN A 216 15.36 11.19 5.19
N GLY A 217 14.20 11.74 4.84
CA GLY A 217 13.00 11.65 5.66
C GLY A 217 11.70 11.85 4.90
N THR A 218 10.62 11.54 5.55
CA THR A 218 9.28 11.85 5.09
C THR A 218 8.41 12.28 6.26
N GLN A 219 7.63 13.34 6.07
CA GLN A 219 6.66 13.76 7.06
C GLN A 219 5.45 12.83 7.05
N ALA A 220 5.08 12.33 8.19
CA ALA A 220 3.93 11.46 8.38
C ALA A 220 3.15 11.85 9.62
N ARG A 221 1.87 11.51 9.62
CA ARG A 221 1.01 11.69 10.78
C ARG A 221 0.98 10.40 11.58
N THR A 222 1.34 10.48 12.86
CA THR A 222 1.31 9.40 13.84
C THR A 222 0.28 9.69 14.92
N GLU A 223 0.16 8.83 15.92
CA GLU A 223 -0.66 9.08 17.13
C GLU A 223 -0.14 10.29 17.93
N ASN A 224 1.17 10.54 17.88
CA ASN A 224 1.82 11.67 18.57
C ASN A 224 1.76 12.99 17.79
N GLY A 225 1.13 12.99 16.60
CA GLY A 225 1.02 14.18 15.77
C GLY A 225 1.73 14.06 14.43
N VAL A 226 2.33 15.16 13.99
CA VAL A 226 3.11 15.21 12.73
C VAL A 226 4.57 14.98 13.07
N GLU A 227 5.16 13.93 12.53
CA GLU A 227 6.54 13.54 12.76
C GLU A 227 7.27 13.34 11.44
N ILE A 228 8.59 13.58 11.45
CA ILE A 228 9.47 13.22 10.36
C ILE A 228 10.05 11.84 10.69
N ILE A 229 9.72 10.88 9.85
CA ILE A 229 10.17 9.50 9.98
C ILE A 229 11.23 9.18 8.93
N SER A 230 12.19 8.34 9.29
CA SER A 230 13.19 7.86 8.35
C SER A 230 12.55 7.06 7.21
N PRO A 231 13.19 7.00 6.04
CA PRO A 231 12.68 6.26 4.88
C PRO A 231 12.41 4.79 5.21
N LYS A 232 11.33 4.24 4.63
CA LYS A 232 10.84 2.88 4.94
C LYS A 232 11.74 1.76 4.44
N SER A 233 12.60 2.02 3.46
CA SER A 233 13.46 1.03 2.81
C SER A 233 14.77 1.69 2.38
N LYS A 234 15.80 0.88 2.11
CA LYS A 234 17.06 1.37 1.53
C LYS A 234 16.83 2.12 0.21
N SER A 235 15.90 1.68 -0.62
CA SER A 235 15.51 2.35 -1.88
C SER A 235 14.83 3.71 -1.69
N SER A 236 14.33 4.00 -0.48
CA SER A 236 13.72 5.30 -0.18
C SER A 236 14.75 6.36 0.22
N LYS A 237 15.93 5.95 0.73
CA LYS A 237 17.08 6.85 0.91
C LYS A 237 17.82 6.88 -0.41
N ARG A 238 17.81 8.03 -1.09
CA ARG A 238 18.37 8.20 -2.43
C ARG A 238 18.85 9.60 -2.65
N GLU A 239 19.81 9.73 -3.51
CA GLU A 239 20.29 11.01 -4.02
C GLU A 239 19.68 11.27 -5.40
N ILE A 240 19.27 12.50 -5.64
CA ILE A 240 18.60 12.94 -6.87
C ILE A 240 19.36 14.13 -7.42
N PRO A 241 19.96 14.03 -8.62
CA PRO A 241 20.52 15.17 -9.32
C PRO A 241 19.44 16.23 -9.62
N MET A 242 19.78 17.49 -9.41
CA MET A 242 18.88 18.61 -9.64
C MET A 242 19.22 19.32 -10.95
N PRO A 243 18.22 19.63 -11.80
CA PRO A 243 18.46 20.45 -12.99
C PRO A 243 18.77 21.90 -12.60
N ALA A 244 19.54 22.60 -13.44
CA ALA A 244 20.01 23.98 -13.19
C ALA A 244 18.88 24.96 -12.84
N ILE A 245 17.71 24.80 -13.46
CA ILE A 245 16.54 25.64 -13.20
C ILE A 245 16.09 25.54 -11.72
N LEU A 246 16.08 24.34 -11.15
CA LEU A 246 15.71 24.13 -9.75
C LEU A 246 16.78 24.68 -8.80
N ILE A 247 18.07 24.48 -9.13
CA ILE A 247 19.18 24.99 -8.34
C ILE A 247 19.11 26.52 -8.24
N ASN A 248 18.88 27.20 -9.36
CA ASN A 248 18.76 28.67 -9.40
C ASN A 248 17.60 29.13 -8.49
N LYS A 249 16.45 28.47 -8.58
CA LYS A 249 15.29 28.78 -7.71
C LYS A 249 15.57 28.56 -6.23
N LEU A 250 16.33 27.52 -5.88
CA LEU A 250 16.70 27.25 -4.49
C LEU A 250 17.71 28.30 -3.95
N LYS A 251 18.64 28.77 -4.78
CA LYS A 251 19.61 29.82 -4.40
C LYS A 251 18.97 31.19 -4.15
N GLU A 252 17.80 31.46 -4.74
CA GLU A 252 17.04 32.71 -4.54
C GLU A 252 16.37 32.79 -3.15
N ILE A 253 16.36 31.69 -2.38
CA ILE A 253 15.63 31.58 -1.09
C ILE A 253 16.60 31.72 0.07
N SER A 254 16.23 32.48 1.11
CA SER A 254 16.97 32.56 2.36
C SER A 254 17.01 31.23 3.11
N HIS A 255 18.16 30.86 3.66
CA HIS A 255 18.40 29.62 4.39
C HIS A 255 18.32 29.79 5.90
N GLU A 256 17.54 30.74 6.40
CA GLU A 256 17.45 31.05 7.85
C GLU A 256 16.81 29.93 8.68
N CYS A 257 16.06 29.04 8.04
CA CYS A 257 15.37 27.94 8.71
C CYS A 257 16.03 26.60 8.37
N GLU A 258 15.86 25.62 9.27
CA GLU A 258 16.37 24.26 9.04
C GLU A 258 15.73 23.56 7.82
N TYR A 259 14.41 23.79 7.62
CA TYR A 259 13.64 23.14 6.56
C TYR A 259 13.47 24.04 5.35
N VAL A 260 13.56 23.47 4.15
CA VAL A 260 13.34 24.18 2.89
C VAL A 260 11.91 24.73 2.82
N LEU A 261 10.93 23.95 3.27
CA LEU A 261 9.57 24.41 3.49
C LEU A 261 9.32 24.62 4.98
N SER A 262 9.43 25.86 5.42
CA SER A 262 9.21 26.23 6.82
C SER A 262 8.06 27.22 6.98
N LYS A 263 7.44 27.18 8.15
CA LYS A 263 6.51 28.18 8.66
C LYS A 263 6.74 28.31 10.16
N ASN A 264 6.99 29.52 10.66
CA ASN A 264 7.32 29.78 12.06
C ASN A 264 8.45 28.88 12.56
N ASN A 265 9.54 28.77 11.78
CA ASN A 265 10.74 27.96 12.06
C ASN A 265 10.48 26.45 12.28
N ARG A 266 9.38 25.92 11.74
CA ARG A 266 9.04 24.50 11.78
C ARG A 266 8.70 23.99 10.39
N ALA A 267 8.91 22.70 10.16
CA ALA A 267 8.51 22.03 8.93
C ALA A 267 7.00 22.21 8.69
N VAL A 268 6.64 22.54 7.45
CA VAL A 268 5.24 22.75 7.07
C VAL A 268 4.48 21.42 7.05
N ASP A 269 3.30 21.38 7.69
CA ASP A 269 2.42 20.22 7.65
C ASP A 269 1.91 19.94 6.22
N VAL A 270 1.95 18.67 5.81
CA VAL A 270 1.51 18.18 4.50
C VAL A 270 0.08 18.65 4.16
N ARG A 271 -0.84 18.70 5.14
CA ARG A 271 -2.21 19.16 4.91
C ARG A 271 -2.24 20.65 4.58
N THR A 272 -1.43 21.44 5.28
CA THR A 272 -1.29 22.87 5.02
C THR A 272 -0.73 23.11 3.63
N TYR A 273 0.30 22.38 3.24
CA TYR A 273 0.91 22.52 1.93
C TYR A 273 -0.01 22.07 0.78
N ARG A 274 -0.81 21.01 1.00
CA ARG A 274 -1.86 20.63 0.03
C ARG A 274 -2.91 21.71 -0.18
N ARG A 275 -3.32 22.41 0.90
CA ARG A 275 -4.27 23.53 0.78
C ARG A 275 -3.65 24.70 0.00
N HIS A 276 -2.37 24.99 0.25
CA HIS A 276 -1.64 26.00 -0.49
C HIS A 276 -1.59 25.65 -1.98
N PHE A 277 -1.23 24.45 -2.34
CA PHE A 277 -1.24 23.97 -3.72
C PHE A 277 -2.60 24.16 -4.42
N LYS A 278 -3.71 23.84 -3.72
CA LYS A 278 -5.05 24.06 -4.30
C LYS A 278 -5.34 25.52 -4.59
N LYS A 279 -4.90 26.44 -3.75
CA LYS A 279 -5.02 27.89 -4.01
C LYS A 279 -4.23 28.31 -5.25
N LEU A 280 -3.04 27.75 -5.46
CA LEU A 280 -2.23 28.02 -6.63
C LEU A 280 -2.85 27.45 -7.91
N LEU A 281 -3.47 26.27 -7.87
CA LEU A 281 -4.23 25.75 -9.01
C LEU A 281 -5.39 26.69 -9.39
N GLN A 282 -6.14 27.22 -8.41
CA GLN A 282 -7.19 28.20 -8.65
C GLN A 282 -6.63 29.48 -9.26
N LYS A 283 -5.50 30.00 -8.73
CA LYS A 283 -4.81 31.19 -9.26
C LYS A 283 -4.32 30.98 -10.71
N ALA A 284 -3.88 29.76 -11.03
CA ALA A 284 -3.44 29.38 -12.38
C ALA A 284 -4.63 29.01 -13.31
N ASN A 285 -5.86 29.10 -12.83
CA ASN A 285 -7.06 28.65 -13.56
C ASN A 285 -6.98 27.19 -14.05
N LEU A 286 -6.40 26.32 -13.21
CA LEU A 286 -6.22 24.89 -13.48
C LEU A 286 -7.25 24.02 -12.73
N PRO A 287 -7.60 22.85 -13.26
CA PRO A 287 -8.52 21.92 -12.58
C PRO A 287 -7.97 21.46 -11.23
N ASP A 288 -8.88 21.11 -10.30
CA ASP A 288 -8.50 20.56 -9.00
C ASP A 288 -7.87 19.17 -9.17
N ILE A 289 -6.56 19.09 -9.05
CA ILE A 289 -5.77 17.87 -9.09
C ILE A 289 -5.12 17.60 -7.73
N LYS A 290 -4.83 16.34 -7.47
CA LYS A 290 -4.09 15.96 -6.24
C LYS A 290 -2.62 16.37 -6.39
N TYR A 291 -1.97 16.77 -5.29
CA TYR A 291 -0.54 17.12 -5.29
C TYR A 291 0.34 16.03 -5.92
N HIS A 292 -0.03 14.76 -5.75
CA HIS A 292 0.71 13.63 -6.32
C HIS A 292 0.73 13.64 -7.87
N ALA A 293 -0.17 14.37 -8.50
CA ALA A 293 -0.16 14.59 -9.95
C ALA A 293 1.12 15.31 -10.44
N LEU A 294 1.74 16.16 -9.59
CA LEU A 294 3.02 16.79 -9.93
C LEU A 294 4.14 15.76 -10.12
N ARG A 295 4.19 14.76 -9.25
CA ARG A 295 5.14 13.65 -9.39
C ARG A 295 4.84 12.80 -10.63
N HIS A 296 3.57 12.59 -10.96
CA HIS A 296 3.21 11.91 -12.21
C HIS A 296 3.60 12.74 -13.42
N THR A 297 3.42 14.07 -13.35
CA THR A 297 3.87 15.01 -14.40
C THR A 297 5.37 14.90 -14.61
N PHE A 298 6.18 14.98 -13.55
CA PHE A 298 7.63 14.77 -13.61
C PHE A 298 7.97 13.45 -14.33
N SER A 299 7.34 12.35 -13.89
CA SER A 299 7.64 11.04 -14.46
C SER A 299 7.28 10.94 -15.94
N THR A 300 6.15 11.52 -16.35
CA THR A 300 5.74 11.57 -17.76
C THR A 300 6.74 12.37 -18.58
N ARG A 301 7.15 13.56 -18.10
CA ARG A 301 8.15 14.40 -18.78
C ARG A 301 9.50 13.69 -18.90
N ALA A 302 9.94 13.02 -17.84
CA ALA A 302 11.18 12.25 -17.85
C ALA A 302 11.16 11.14 -18.94
N LEU A 303 10.05 10.43 -19.07
CA LEU A 303 9.90 9.40 -20.12
C LEU A 303 9.79 10.00 -21.51
N GLU A 304 9.10 11.12 -21.68
CA GLU A 304 9.00 11.84 -22.97
C GLU A 304 10.36 12.31 -23.51
N VAL A 305 11.29 12.67 -22.61
CA VAL A 305 12.66 13.03 -23.00
C VAL A 305 13.61 11.83 -23.10
N GLY A 306 13.09 10.59 -22.95
CA GLY A 306 13.85 9.36 -23.17
C GLY A 306 14.58 8.82 -21.94
N MET A 307 14.26 9.28 -20.72
CA MET A 307 14.81 8.67 -19.50
C MET A 307 14.34 7.22 -19.41
N ASP A 308 15.28 6.29 -19.14
CA ASP A 308 14.96 4.89 -18.98
C ASP A 308 14.18 4.60 -17.70
N TYR A 309 13.36 3.52 -17.72
CA TYR A 309 12.48 3.18 -16.60
C TYR A 309 13.21 2.82 -15.31
N LYS A 310 14.44 2.31 -15.39
CA LYS A 310 15.23 1.92 -14.24
C LYS A 310 15.73 3.18 -13.52
N THR A 311 16.34 4.10 -14.25
CA THR A 311 16.80 5.41 -13.74
C THR A 311 15.62 6.19 -13.13
N LEU A 312 14.48 6.26 -13.82
CA LEU A 312 13.28 6.90 -13.29
C LEU A 312 12.79 6.24 -12.01
N SER A 313 12.77 4.90 -11.96
CA SER A 313 12.37 4.15 -10.76
C SER A 313 13.28 4.42 -9.56
N GLU A 314 14.58 4.55 -9.79
CA GLU A 314 15.59 4.88 -8.78
C GLU A 314 15.37 6.31 -8.24
N ILE A 315 15.23 7.29 -9.13
CA ILE A 315 14.92 8.69 -8.77
C ILE A 315 13.64 8.79 -7.96
N LEU A 316 12.59 8.09 -8.38
CA LEU A 316 11.32 8.07 -7.67
C LEU A 316 11.38 7.28 -6.35
N GLY A 317 12.32 6.37 -6.17
CA GLY A 317 12.39 5.47 -5.01
C GLY A 317 11.19 4.51 -4.98
N HIS A 318 10.92 3.86 -6.12
CA HIS A 318 9.97 2.76 -6.20
C HIS A 318 10.63 1.46 -5.75
N SER A 319 9.89 0.58 -5.08
CA SER A 319 10.41 -0.72 -4.63
C SER A 319 10.64 -1.71 -5.77
N SER A 320 10.02 -1.48 -6.93
CA SER A 320 10.27 -2.23 -8.16
C SER A 320 10.01 -1.36 -9.40
N VAL A 321 10.72 -1.66 -10.48
CA VAL A 321 10.52 -1.01 -11.79
C VAL A 321 9.11 -1.28 -12.35
N GLY A 322 8.51 -2.42 -12.00
CA GLY A 322 7.14 -2.76 -12.39
C GLY A 322 6.12 -1.70 -12.01
N ILE A 323 6.28 -1.06 -10.86
CA ILE A 323 5.39 0.03 -10.43
C ILE A 323 5.45 1.21 -11.42
N THR A 324 6.65 1.54 -11.92
CA THR A 324 6.84 2.60 -12.91
C THR A 324 6.23 2.21 -14.24
N LEU A 325 6.44 0.97 -14.69
CA LEU A 325 5.87 0.44 -15.94
C LEU A 325 4.34 0.42 -15.90
N ASP A 326 3.73 -0.08 -14.82
CA ASP A 326 2.26 -0.14 -14.67
C ASP A 326 1.62 1.25 -14.68
N LEU A 327 2.26 2.22 -14.03
CA LEU A 327 1.75 3.60 -13.97
C LEU A 327 1.76 4.31 -15.33
N TYR A 328 2.72 3.99 -16.20
CA TYR A 328 2.95 4.68 -17.47
C TYR A 328 2.71 3.81 -18.71
N ALA A 329 2.09 2.64 -18.54
CA ALA A 329 1.77 1.72 -19.64
C ALA A 329 1.00 2.38 -20.79
N HIS A 330 0.20 3.42 -20.52
CA HIS A 330 -0.54 4.16 -21.54
C HIS A 330 0.36 5.08 -22.42
N SER A 331 1.43 5.63 -21.87
CA SER A 331 2.41 6.42 -22.65
C SER A 331 3.34 5.53 -23.50
N LEU A 332 3.36 4.22 -23.22
CA LEU A 332 4.14 3.23 -23.98
C LEU A 332 3.78 3.13 -25.46
N ASN A 333 2.55 3.45 -25.87
CA ASN A 333 2.16 3.31 -27.28
C ASN A 333 2.80 4.38 -28.18
N GLU A 334 2.93 5.61 -27.72
CA GLU A 334 3.64 6.65 -28.46
C GLU A 334 5.15 6.39 -28.43
N HIS A 335 5.68 6.00 -27.28
CA HIS A 335 7.08 5.63 -27.15
C HIS A 335 7.44 4.43 -28.04
N LYS A 336 6.60 3.37 -28.10
CA LYS A 336 6.78 2.25 -29.04
C LYS A 336 6.86 2.71 -30.48
N ARG A 337 6.00 3.63 -30.91
CA ARG A 337 6.05 4.19 -32.27
C ARG A 337 7.36 4.93 -32.53
N THR A 338 7.81 5.74 -31.57
CA THR A 338 9.07 6.47 -31.66
C THR A 338 10.27 5.53 -31.73
N GLU A 339 10.32 4.51 -30.89
CA GLU A 339 11.40 3.52 -30.89
C GLU A 339 11.39 2.65 -32.17
N MET A 340 10.20 2.25 -32.65
CA MET A 340 10.11 1.55 -33.94
C MET A 340 10.55 2.42 -35.11
N ASN A 341 10.26 3.73 -35.08
CA ASN A 341 10.76 4.66 -36.11
C ASN A 341 12.28 4.82 -36.09
N LYS A 342 12.94 4.70 -34.93
CA LYS A 342 14.41 4.69 -34.85
C LYS A 342 15.00 3.48 -35.57
N LEU A 343 14.33 2.30 -35.53
CA LEU A 343 14.77 1.13 -36.27
C LEU A 343 14.73 1.33 -37.78
N SER A 344 13.75 2.11 -38.29
CA SER A 344 13.69 2.39 -39.73
C SER A 344 14.91 3.19 -40.24
N CYS A 345 15.56 3.97 -39.38
CA CYS A 345 16.81 4.69 -39.76
C CYS A 345 18.00 3.71 -39.98
N ILE A 346 17.94 2.48 -39.48
CA ILE A 346 18.97 1.47 -39.67
C ILE A 346 18.77 0.73 -41.00
N PHE A 347 17.53 0.59 -41.44
CA PHE A 347 17.16 -0.15 -42.64
C PHE A 347 17.09 0.73 -43.93
N ASN A 348 17.14 2.06 -43.78
CA ASN A 348 17.10 3.02 -44.88
C ASN A 348 18.51 3.52 -45.27
N LYS A 349 19.57 2.74 -45.01
CA LYS A 349 20.92 2.98 -45.51
C LYS A 349 21.25 2.09 -46.71
#